data_3b0726399e69c0233154af9ac487f016
#
_entry.id   3b0726399e69c0233154af9ac487f016
#
_cell.length_a   1.000
_cell.length_b   1.000
_cell.length_c   1.000
_cell.angle_alpha   90.00
_cell.angle_beta   90.00
_cell.angle_gamma   90.00
#
_symmetry.space_group_name_H-M   'P 1'
#
loop_
_entity.id
_entity.type
_entity.pdbx_description
1 polymer ?
#
loop_
_entity_poly.entity_id
_entity_poly.type
_entity_poly.pdbx_seq_one_letter_code
_entity_poly.pdbx_strand_id
1 'polypeptide(L)'
;MGQSAPLCLGFLMFPGFPMACLTSAIEPLRAANEITGRREFVWRLLAESRAPVRSSAEIGFDPDAVLQDCEGLDHLYLLAPPTAEFADPRRSPARLRWLDRTGVTLGAFSGGIFPLARAGLMQGQGCSVHWCYEAAFKAEFPDVVASEAAILCARRRNTVSGAGAVFDLMLRLIEHRLGRDCMTEVACWFQHPFVRDHDARQKVPVSGAGSTADSLPPQICEAIRLFETHVEDPLRIPDVASAVGLSGRHFERLFKRETGQSPLRYYHHLRLSKARQRVLYSNDSFREIAASVGYLTSSPMIRHYTQFFGVSPKDERRLTLSARQSRMTAPRIEAVAGDAALLPLQR
;
A
#
# COMPACT_ATOMS: atom_id res chain seq x y z
N MET A 1 36.92 -14.52 10.02
CA MET A 1 35.47 -14.66 10.00
C MET A 1 35.04 -14.90 8.57
N GLY A 2 34.46 -16.07 8.28
CA GLY A 2 34.04 -16.43 6.92
C GLY A 2 33.02 -15.44 6.40
N GLN A 3 33.20 -14.95 5.17
CA GLN A 3 32.22 -14.08 4.52
C GLN A 3 30.91 -14.85 4.32
N SER A 4 29.87 -14.44 5.00
CA SER A 4 28.51 -14.95 4.74
C SER A 4 28.10 -14.55 3.31
N ALA A 5 27.44 -15.45 2.58
CA ALA A 5 26.95 -15.14 1.24
C ALA A 5 26.02 -13.90 1.27
N PRO A 6 26.01 -13.07 0.20
CA PRO A 6 25.10 -11.94 0.11
C PRO A 6 23.64 -12.36 0.26
N LEU A 7 22.83 -11.56 0.95
CA LEU A 7 21.39 -11.77 1.04
C LEU A 7 20.73 -11.37 -0.29
N CYS A 8 19.99 -12.30 -0.91
CA CYS A 8 19.37 -12.10 -2.21
C CYS A 8 17.87 -11.78 -2.10
N LEU A 9 17.48 -10.60 -2.55
CA LEU A 9 16.09 -10.14 -2.54
C LEU A 9 15.51 -10.11 -3.97
N GLY A 10 14.33 -10.70 -4.16
CA GLY A 10 13.54 -10.58 -5.38
C GLY A 10 12.45 -9.54 -5.22
N PHE A 11 12.21 -8.76 -6.26
CA PHE A 11 11.09 -7.80 -6.33
C PHE A 11 10.21 -8.15 -7.54
N LEU A 12 9.08 -8.83 -7.30
CA LEU A 12 8.13 -9.21 -8.33
C LEU A 12 7.23 -8.02 -8.67
N MET A 13 7.44 -7.46 -9.83
CA MET A 13 6.74 -6.28 -10.33
C MET A 13 5.53 -6.68 -11.18
N PHE A 14 4.37 -6.13 -10.83
CA PHE A 14 3.15 -6.17 -11.66
C PHE A 14 2.95 -4.83 -12.37
N PRO A 15 2.31 -4.79 -13.54
CA PRO A 15 2.00 -3.52 -14.23
C PRO A 15 1.29 -2.52 -13.30
N GLY A 16 1.79 -1.29 -13.26
CA GLY A 16 1.29 -0.25 -12.36
C GLY A 16 1.80 -0.35 -10.92
N PHE A 17 2.83 -1.12 -10.66
CA PHE A 17 3.43 -1.26 -9.32
C PHE A 17 3.89 0.09 -8.74
N PRO A 18 3.82 0.30 -7.40
CA PRO A 18 4.24 1.55 -6.78
C PRO A 18 5.77 1.70 -6.83
N MET A 19 6.27 2.57 -7.74
CA MET A 19 7.70 2.81 -7.95
C MET A 19 8.40 3.25 -6.66
N ALA A 20 7.77 4.11 -5.88
CA ALA A 20 8.34 4.58 -4.61
C ALA A 20 8.62 3.42 -3.63
N CYS A 21 7.80 2.36 -3.63
CA CYS A 21 8.08 1.19 -2.79
C CYS A 21 9.32 0.43 -3.26
N LEU A 22 9.52 0.29 -4.59
CA LEU A 22 10.70 -0.36 -5.13
C LEU A 22 11.98 0.40 -4.80
N THR A 23 11.99 1.71 -5.04
CA THR A 23 13.14 2.56 -4.76
C THR A 23 13.45 2.64 -3.26
N SER A 24 12.41 2.73 -2.40
CA SER A 24 12.57 2.68 -0.94
C SER A 24 13.09 1.33 -0.44
N ALA A 25 12.98 0.26 -1.22
CA ALA A 25 13.57 -1.02 -0.87
C ALA A 25 15.03 -1.13 -1.34
N ILE A 26 15.33 -0.72 -2.57
CA ILE A 26 16.65 -0.92 -3.17
C ILE A 26 17.68 0.07 -2.62
N GLU A 27 17.32 1.35 -2.49
CA GLU A 27 18.27 2.40 -2.15
C GLU A 27 18.94 2.23 -0.78
N PRO A 28 18.25 1.84 0.32
CA PRO A 28 18.92 1.57 1.59
C PRO A 28 19.93 0.40 1.49
N LEU A 29 19.58 -0.64 0.74
CA LEU A 29 20.45 -1.82 0.55
C LEU A 29 21.69 -1.45 -0.26
N ARG A 30 21.53 -0.60 -1.31
CA ARG A 30 22.63 -0.06 -2.08
C ARG A 30 23.59 0.75 -1.20
N ALA A 31 23.03 1.66 -0.38
CA ALA A 31 23.84 2.48 0.53
C ALA A 31 24.59 1.62 1.56
N ALA A 32 23.94 0.58 2.12
CA ALA A 32 24.62 -0.35 3.03
C ALA A 32 25.79 -1.08 2.38
N ASN A 33 25.65 -1.49 1.12
CA ASN A 33 26.75 -2.07 0.35
C ASN A 33 27.91 -1.06 0.16
N GLU A 34 27.57 0.20 -0.14
CA GLU A 34 28.56 1.26 -0.35
C GLU A 34 29.29 1.61 0.95
N ILE A 35 28.57 1.80 2.05
CA ILE A 35 29.12 2.10 3.38
C ILE A 35 30.06 0.99 3.84
N THR A 36 29.68 -0.27 3.66
CA THR A 36 30.52 -1.42 4.09
C THR A 36 31.63 -1.75 3.11
N GLY A 37 31.63 -1.20 1.90
CA GLY A 37 32.54 -1.56 0.82
C GLY A 37 32.41 -3.03 0.39
N ARG A 38 31.30 -3.69 0.72
CA ARG A 38 31.04 -5.10 0.44
C ARG A 38 29.66 -5.32 -0.16
N ARG A 39 29.51 -6.39 -0.94
CA ARG A 39 28.26 -6.80 -1.54
C ARG A 39 27.46 -7.66 -0.55
N GLU A 40 26.91 -7.05 0.49
CA GLU A 40 26.14 -7.72 1.56
C GLU A 40 24.70 -8.03 1.12
N PHE A 41 24.16 -7.22 0.21
CA PHE A 41 22.82 -7.37 -0.37
C PHE A 41 22.90 -7.41 -1.89
N VAL A 42 22.13 -8.29 -2.49
CA VAL A 42 21.90 -8.33 -3.93
C VAL A 42 20.40 -8.38 -4.19
N TRP A 43 19.97 -7.84 -5.30
CA TRP A 43 18.56 -7.86 -5.66
C TRP A 43 18.35 -8.21 -7.11
N ARG A 44 17.14 -8.68 -7.43
CA ARG A 44 16.69 -8.99 -8.79
C ARG A 44 15.30 -8.43 -9.00
N LEU A 45 15.11 -7.74 -10.10
CA LEU A 45 13.80 -7.32 -10.58
C LEU A 45 13.15 -8.49 -11.34
N LEU A 46 11.98 -8.88 -10.91
CA LEU A 46 11.26 -10.03 -11.46
C LEU A 46 9.94 -9.59 -12.07
N ALA A 47 9.51 -10.31 -13.10
CA ALA A 47 8.17 -10.22 -13.66
C ALA A 47 7.68 -11.60 -14.11
N GLU A 48 6.44 -11.71 -14.57
CA GLU A 48 5.91 -12.96 -15.15
C GLU A 48 6.40 -13.20 -16.58
N SER A 49 6.95 -12.18 -17.26
CA SER A 49 7.57 -12.25 -18.58
C SER A 49 8.82 -11.38 -18.64
N ARG A 50 9.58 -11.48 -19.72
CA ARG A 50 10.76 -10.62 -19.96
C ARG A 50 10.42 -9.23 -20.51
N ALA A 51 9.14 -8.94 -20.75
CA ALA A 51 8.72 -7.62 -21.21
C ALA A 51 8.92 -6.56 -20.11
N PRO A 52 9.28 -5.32 -20.47
CA PRO A 52 9.39 -4.22 -19.53
C PRO A 52 8.07 -4.00 -18.76
N VAL A 53 8.14 -3.76 -17.46
CA VAL A 53 7.00 -3.49 -16.59
C VAL A 53 6.93 -1.99 -16.31
N ARG A 54 5.79 -1.36 -16.60
CA ARG A 54 5.57 0.05 -16.26
C ARG A 54 5.12 0.20 -14.82
N SER A 55 5.75 1.14 -14.13
CA SER A 55 5.39 1.52 -12.76
C SER A 55 4.14 2.40 -12.70
N SER A 56 3.70 2.76 -11.50
CA SER A 56 2.62 3.73 -11.26
C SER A 56 2.94 5.14 -11.79
N ALA A 57 4.22 5.46 -11.98
CA ALA A 57 4.71 6.72 -12.55
C ALA A 57 5.01 6.63 -14.05
N GLU A 58 4.52 5.58 -14.74
CA GLU A 58 4.70 5.32 -16.18
C GLU A 58 6.17 5.11 -16.62
N ILE A 59 7.09 4.92 -15.66
CA ILE A 59 8.50 4.59 -15.95
C ILE A 59 8.61 3.09 -16.18
N GLY A 60 9.29 2.68 -17.24
CA GLY A 60 9.53 1.28 -17.59
C GLY A 60 10.73 0.71 -16.83
N PHE A 61 10.59 -0.52 -16.37
CA PHE A 61 11.65 -1.30 -15.74
C PHE A 61 11.80 -2.64 -16.45
N ASP A 62 13.01 -2.96 -16.85
CA ASP A 62 13.32 -4.27 -17.45
C ASP A 62 13.55 -5.29 -16.32
N PRO A 63 12.86 -6.45 -16.33
CA PRO A 63 13.08 -7.48 -15.34
C PRO A 63 14.42 -8.22 -15.62
N ASP A 64 15.16 -8.49 -14.55
CA ASP A 64 16.40 -9.29 -14.62
C ASP A 64 16.10 -10.76 -14.92
N ALA A 65 14.98 -11.27 -14.41
CA ALA A 65 14.56 -12.66 -14.60
C ALA A 65 13.02 -12.80 -14.57
N VAL A 66 12.55 -13.93 -15.10
CA VAL A 66 11.15 -14.34 -15.00
C VAL A 66 10.93 -15.09 -13.69
N LEU A 67 9.77 -14.89 -13.05
CA LEU A 67 9.40 -15.54 -11.79
C LEU A 67 9.60 -17.07 -11.83
N GLN A 68 9.29 -17.69 -12.97
CA GLN A 68 9.37 -19.15 -13.13
C GLN A 68 10.82 -19.67 -13.07
N ASP A 69 11.77 -18.87 -13.54
CA ASP A 69 13.17 -19.26 -13.67
C ASP A 69 14.04 -18.72 -12.52
N CYS A 70 13.45 -17.99 -11.56
CA CYS A 70 14.20 -17.37 -10.49
C CYS A 70 14.50 -18.35 -9.35
N GLU A 71 15.79 -18.50 -9.02
CA GLU A 71 16.31 -19.35 -7.94
C GLU A 71 17.26 -18.57 -7.03
N GLY A 72 17.56 -19.10 -5.84
CA GLY A 72 18.55 -18.54 -4.92
C GLY A 72 18.10 -17.23 -4.27
N LEU A 73 16.79 -17.06 -4.03
CA LEU A 73 16.25 -15.94 -3.27
C LEU A 73 16.14 -16.29 -1.78
N ASP A 74 16.52 -15.35 -0.92
CA ASP A 74 16.23 -15.38 0.51
C ASP A 74 14.87 -14.72 0.79
N HIS A 75 14.57 -13.62 0.10
CA HIS A 75 13.32 -12.88 0.20
C HIS A 75 12.72 -12.63 -1.18
N LEU A 76 11.38 -12.61 -1.25
CA LEU A 76 10.64 -12.17 -2.43
C LEU A 76 9.49 -11.26 -2.02
N TYR A 77 9.49 -10.05 -2.53
CA TYR A 77 8.45 -9.05 -2.28
C TYR A 77 7.62 -8.78 -3.55
N LEU A 78 6.31 -8.83 -3.40
CA LEU A 78 5.37 -8.51 -4.48
C LEU A 78 5.04 -7.02 -4.45
N LEU A 79 5.17 -6.35 -5.59
CA LEU A 79 4.84 -4.95 -5.81
C LEU A 79 3.75 -4.86 -6.87
N ALA A 80 2.57 -4.43 -6.48
CA ALA A 80 1.40 -4.43 -7.35
C ALA A 80 0.41 -3.31 -7.00
N PRO A 81 -0.42 -2.85 -7.92
CA PRO A 81 -1.67 -2.19 -7.58
C PRO A 81 -2.67 -3.23 -7.00
N PRO A 82 -3.71 -2.82 -6.25
CA PRO A 82 -4.68 -3.74 -5.65
C PRO A 82 -5.40 -4.64 -6.66
N THR A 83 -5.53 -4.15 -7.88
CA THR A 83 -6.26 -4.81 -8.98
C THR A 83 -5.36 -5.66 -9.88
N ALA A 84 -4.09 -5.85 -9.52
CA ALA A 84 -3.19 -6.69 -10.30
C ALA A 84 -3.65 -8.15 -10.25
N GLU A 85 -3.68 -8.78 -11.39
CA GLU A 85 -3.93 -10.20 -11.56
C GLU A 85 -2.68 -10.88 -12.12
N PHE A 86 -2.53 -12.16 -11.85
CA PHE A 86 -1.46 -12.95 -12.47
C PHE A 86 -1.77 -13.14 -13.96
N ALA A 87 -0.77 -12.93 -14.79
CA ALA A 87 -0.88 -13.25 -16.22
C ALA A 87 -1.06 -14.77 -16.43
N ASP A 88 -0.42 -15.58 -15.58
CA ASP A 88 -0.71 -17.00 -15.50
C ASP A 88 -1.26 -17.35 -14.09
N PRO A 89 -2.60 -17.42 -13.95
CA PRO A 89 -3.26 -17.65 -12.66
C PRO A 89 -3.04 -19.05 -12.07
N ARG A 90 -2.45 -19.97 -12.83
CA ARG A 90 -2.11 -21.33 -12.36
C ARG A 90 -0.64 -21.44 -11.96
N ARG A 91 0.27 -21.03 -12.87
CA ARG A 91 1.72 -21.24 -12.69
C ARG A 91 2.32 -20.26 -11.68
N SER A 92 1.98 -18.98 -11.74
CA SER A 92 2.61 -17.96 -10.88
C SER A 92 2.26 -18.14 -9.39
N PRO A 93 1.00 -18.37 -8.98
CA PRO A 93 0.69 -18.72 -7.60
C PRO A 93 1.32 -20.05 -7.16
N ALA A 94 1.39 -21.05 -8.06
CA ALA A 94 2.05 -22.32 -7.74
C ALA A 94 3.54 -22.13 -7.48
N ARG A 95 4.23 -21.27 -8.27
CA ARG A 95 5.64 -20.93 -8.07
C ARG A 95 5.85 -20.20 -6.75
N LEU A 96 5.00 -19.25 -6.39
CA LEU A 96 5.08 -18.56 -5.10
C LEU A 96 4.92 -19.54 -3.92
N ARG A 97 3.96 -20.46 -3.97
CA ARG A 97 3.80 -21.51 -2.96
C ARG A 97 4.99 -22.47 -2.89
N TRP A 98 5.63 -22.74 -4.02
CA TRP A 98 6.86 -23.55 -4.05
C TRP A 98 8.02 -22.80 -3.37
N LEU A 99 8.25 -21.52 -3.69
CA LEU A 99 9.26 -20.66 -3.04
C LEU A 99 9.03 -20.56 -1.53
N ASP A 100 7.79 -20.46 -1.08
CA ASP A 100 7.45 -20.51 0.34
C ASP A 100 7.89 -21.83 0.99
N ARG A 101 7.57 -22.96 0.37
CA ARG A 101 7.95 -24.28 0.89
C ARG A 101 9.47 -24.49 0.90
N THR A 102 10.21 -23.90 -0.01
CA THR A 102 11.67 -23.99 -0.07
C THR A 102 12.38 -23.03 0.89
N GLY A 103 11.63 -22.24 1.67
CA GLY A 103 12.20 -21.43 2.75
C GLY A 103 12.33 -19.95 2.43
N VAL A 104 11.98 -19.50 1.23
CA VAL A 104 12.01 -18.07 0.86
C VAL A 104 11.00 -17.29 1.72
N THR A 105 11.46 -16.18 2.29
CA THR A 105 10.58 -15.23 2.99
C THR A 105 9.78 -14.45 1.94
N LEU A 106 8.46 -14.58 1.97
CA LEU A 106 7.58 -13.86 1.06
C LEU A 106 7.03 -12.60 1.72
N GLY A 107 6.87 -11.55 0.94
CA GLY A 107 6.30 -10.30 1.43
C GLY A 107 5.53 -9.55 0.36
N ALA A 108 4.93 -8.44 0.79
CA ALA A 108 4.15 -7.60 -0.10
C ALA A 108 4.30 -6.12 0.28
N PHE A 109 4.46 -5.27 -0.70
CA PHE A 109 4.48 -3.82 -0.55
C PHE A 109 3.23 -3.21 -1.15
N SER A 110 2.55 -2.38 -0.36
CA SER A 110 1.33 -1.67 -0.79
C SER A 110 0.27 -2.64 -1.34
N GLY A 111 -0.21 -2.47 -2.58
CA GLY A 111 -1.19 -3.36 -3.22
C GLY A 111 -0.69 -4.78 -3.53
N GLY A 112 0.61 -5.07 -3.39
CA GLY A 112 1.18 -6.41 -3.58
C GLY A 112 0.61 -7.48 -2.63
N ILE A 113 -0.08 -7.05 -1.56
CA ILE A 113 -0.78 -7.94 -0.65
C ILE A 113 -1.94 -8.68 -1.34
N PHE A 114 -2.59 -8.08 -2.34
CA PHE A 114 -3.69 -8.71 -3.06
C PHE A 114 -3.27 -9.97 -3.83
N PRO A 115 -2.29 -9.91 -4.76
CA PRO A 115 -1.82 -11.13 -5.43
C PRO A 115 -1.20 -12.14 -4.44
N LEU A 116 -0.58 -11.71 -3.34
CA LEU A 116 -0.07 -12.63 -2.33
C LEU A 116 -1.21 -13.38 -1.62
N ALA A 117 -2.31 -12.69 -1.29
CA ALA A 117 -3.51 -13.30 -0.71
C ALA A 117 -4.24 -14.21 -1.71
N ARG A 118 -4.39 -13.78 -2.99
CA ARG A 118 -4.95 -14.61 -4.08
C ARG A 118 -4.15 -15.90 -4.32
N ALA A 119 -2.85 -15.88 -4.07
CA ALA A 119 -2.02 -17.08 -4.12
C ALA A 119 -2.26 -18.05 -2.94
N GLY A 120 -3.14 -17.70 -1.98
CA GLY A 120 -3.45 -18.51 -0.80
C GLY A 120 -2.35 -18.48 0.28
N LEU A 121 -1.47 -17.46 0.26
CA LEU A 121 -0.28 -17.39 1.11
C LEU A 121 -0.50 -16.54 2.38
N MET A 122 -1.71 -16.04 2.61
CA MET A 122 -2.05 -15.21 3.78
C MET A 122 -3.05 -15.88 4.73
N GLN A 123 -3.42 -17.14 4.50
CA GLN A 123 -4.36 -17.86 5.36
C GLN A 123 -3.85 -17.99 6.80
N GLY A 124 -4.67 -17.62 7.77
CA GLY A 124 -4.36 -17.67 9.20
C GLY A 124 -3.25 -16.69 9.63
N GLN A 125 -2.93 -15.71 8.81
CA GLN A 125 -1.93 -14.68 9.11
C GLN A 125 -2.54 -13.28 9.00
N GLY A 126 -2.11 -12.36 9.88
CA GLY A 126 -2.40 -10.95 9.74
C GLY A 126 -1.51 -10.30 8.68
N CYS A 127 -1.95 -9.18 8.13
CA CYS A 127 -1.16 -8.40 7.17
C CYS A 127 -1.36 -6.90 7.34
N SER A 128 -0.33 -6.12 6.99
CA SER A 128 -0.43 -4.69 6.80
C SER A 128 -1.06 -4.40 5.44
N VAL A 129 -2.18 -3.69 5.43
CA VAL A 129 -2.86 -3.25 4.21
C VAL A 129 -2.89 -1.73 4.20
N HIS A 130 -2.48 -1.10 3.11
CA HIS A 130 -2.52 0.36 3.02
C HIS A 130 -3.95 0.87 3.25
N TRP A 131 -4.11 1.89 4.09
CA TRP A 131 -5.41 2.41 4.52
C TRP A 131 -6.39 2.69 3.37
N CYS A 132 -5.91 3.13 2.20
CA CYS A 132 -6.77 3.40 1.04
C CYS A 132 -7.27 2.13 0.32
N TYR A 133 -6.76 0.95 0.65
CA TYR A 133 -7.15 -0.33 0.05
C TYR A 133 -7.88 -1.25 1.04
N GLU A 134 -7.91 -0.88 2.31
CA GLU A 134 -8.40 -1.74 3.39
C GLU A 134 -9.82 -2.24 3.17
N ALA A 135 -10.74 -1.35 2.77
CA ALA A 135 -12.13 -1.71 2.53
C ALA A 135 -12.29 -2.73 1.38
N ALA A 136 -11.49 -2.55 0.31
CA ALA A 136 -11.49 -3.49 -0.82
C ALA A 136 -10.86 -4.83 -0.43
N PHE A 137 -9.78 -4.80 0.36
CA PHE A 137 -9.09 -5.99 0.82
C PHE A 137 -9.98 -6.83 1.74
N LYS A 138 -10.62 -6.22 2.74
CA LYS A 138 -11.55 -6.91 3.66
C LYS A 138 -12.75 -7.53 2.93
N ALA A 139 -13.23 -6.88 1.86
CA ALA A 139 -14.31 -7.41 1.05
C ALA A 139 -13.89 -8.66 0.24
N GLU A 140 -12.67 -8.67 -0.31
CA GLU A 140 -12.16 -9.78 -1.11
C GLU A 140 -11.63 -10.94 -0.23
N PHE A 141 -11.05 -10.61 0.93
CA PHE A 141 -10.42 -11.59 1.84
C PHE A 141 -10.94 -11.47 3.27
N PRO A 142 -12.21 -11.80 3.54
CA PRO A 142 -12.83 -11.63 4.86
C PRO A 142 -12.14 -12.46 5.96
N ASP A 143 -11.49 -13.57 5.60
CA ASP A 143 -10.81 -14.49 6.53
C ASP A 143 -9.36 -14.06 6.84
N VAL A 144 -8.84 -12.98 6.22
CA VAL A 144 -7.50 -12.47 6.46
C VAL A 144 -7.55 -11.21 7.33
N VAL A 145 -6.85 -11.23 8.45
CA VAL A 145 -6.84 -10.09 9.38
C VAL A 145 -6.02 -8.93 8.82
N ALA A 146 -6.69 -7.88 8.37
CA ALA A 146 -6.04 -6.62 7.99
C ALA A 146 -5.69 -5.82 9.24
N SER A 147 -4.40 -5.46 9.39
CA SER A 147 -3.86 -4.68 10.50
C SER A 147 -3.66 -3.21 10.10
N GLU A 148 -3.88 -2.32 11.04
CA GLU A 148 -3.56 -0.88 10.91
C GLU A 148 -2.05 -0.59 11.03
N ALA A 149 -1.22 -1.58 11.39
CA ALA A 149 0.22 -1.41 11.46
C ALA A 149 0.80 -1.03 10.08
N ALA A 150 1.77 -0.12 10.06
CA ALA A 150 2.47 0.25 8.83
C ALA A 150 3.33 -0.89 8.28
N ILE A 151 3.88 -1.70 9.17
CA ILE A 151 4.69 -2.88 8.90
C ILE A 151 4.17 -4.03 9.77
N LEU A 152 3.95 -5.18 9.18
CA LEU A 152 3.67 -6.41 9.91
C LEU A 152 4.58 -7.52 9.43
N CYS A 153 5.44 -8.00 10.34
CA CYS A 153 6.34 -9.13 10.12
C CYS A 153 5.85 -10.31 10.96
N ALA A 154 5.45 -11.39 10.33
CA ALA A 154 4.98 -12.60 10.98
C ALA A 154 5.62 -13.82 10.34
N ARG A 155 6.38 -14.59 11.12
CA ARG A 155 7.13 -15.75 10.63
C ARG A 155 7.96 -15.38 9.39
N ARG A 156 7.58 -15.91 8.22
CA ARG A 156 8.21 -15.63 6.91
C ARG A 156 7.31 -14.79 6.00
N ARG A 157 6.51 -13.88 6.60
CA ARG A 157 5.64 -12.93 5.87
C ARG A 157 5.94 -11.52 6.33
N ASN A 158 6.36 -10.68 5.40
CA ASN A 158 6.62 -9.26 5.66
C ASN A 158 5.68 -8.44 4.79
N THR A 159 4.72 -7.77 5.40
CA THR A 159 3.75 -6.94 4.68
C THR A 159 3.88 -5.49 5.11
N VAL A 160 3.83 -4.58 4.15
CA VAL A 160 4.11 -3.16 4.36
C VAL A 160 3.13 -2.29 3.59
N SER A 161 2.57 -1.30 4.28
CA SER A 161 1.52 -0.45 3.71
C SER A 161 2.00 0.50 2.62
N GLY A 162 3.18 1.10 2.73
CA GLY A 162 3.64 2.13 1.78
C GLY A 162 5.13 2.41 1.83
N ALA A 163 5.62 3.25 0.92
CA ALA A 163 7.03 3.46 0.62
C ALA A 163 7.89 3.84 1.84
N GLY A 164 7.42 4.76 2.69
CA GLY A 164 8.17 5.13 3.89
C GLY A 164 8.35 3.98 4.88
N ALA A 165 7.34 3.11 4.99
CA ALA A 165 7.41 1.92 5.82
C ALA A 165 8.26 0.81 5.16
N VAL A 166 8.33 0.75 3.82
CA VAL A 166 9.27 -0.14 3.11
C VAL A 166 10.71 0.24 3.44
N PHE A 167 11.02 1.53 3.47
CA PHE A 167 12.34 2.02 3.86
C PHE A 167 12.72 1.54 5.28
N ASP A 168 11.80 1.69 6.24
CA ASP A 168 12.01 1.23 7.62
C ASP A 168 12.20 -0.30 7.70
N LEU A 169 11.44 -1.09 6.92
CA LEU A 169 11.65 -2.53 6.85
C LEU A 169 13.07 -2.89 6.36
N MET A 170 13.57 -2.18 5.35
CA MET A 170 14.93 -2.40 4.86
C MET A 170 15.98 -1.97 5.88
N LEU A 171 15.78 -0.89 6.60
CA LEU A 171 16.67 -0.49 7.70
C LEU A 171 16.73 -1.58 8.77
N ARG A 172 15.62 -2.20 9.15
CA ARG A 172 15.61 -3.35 10.09
C ARG A 172 16.34 -4.56 9.53
N LEU A 173 16.22 -4.83 8.24
CA LEU A 173 16.96 -5.91 7.58
C LEU A 173 18.48 -5.66 7.63
N ILE A 174 18.89 -4.40 7.41
CA ILE A 174 20.27 -3.95 7.51
C ILE A 174 20.77 -4.07 8.96
N GLU A 175 19.98 -3.61 9.94
CA GLU A 175 20.33 -3.74 11.36
C GLU A 175 20.55 -5.20 11.77
N HIS A 176 19.64 -6.08 11.36
CA HIS A 176 19.74 -7.51 11.65
C HIS A 176 21.01 -8.15 11.07
N ARG A 177 21.43 -7.73 9.87
CA ARG A 177 22.57 -8.33 9.17
C ARG A 177 23.90 -7.67 9.49
N LEU A 178 23.93 -6.36 9.62
CA LEU A 178 25.15 -5.53 9.69
C LEU A 178 25.31 -4.78 11.01
N GLY A 179 24.27 -4.81 11.86
CA GLY A 179 24.27 -4.10 13.12
C GLY A 179 23.71 -2.66 13.03
N ARG A 180 23.49 -2.10 14.22
CA ARG A 180 22.80 -0.82 14.40
C ARG A 180 23.59 0.37 13.83
N ASP A 181 24.91 0.33 13.93
CA ASP A 181 25.75 1.46 13.45
C ASP A 181 25.61 1.64 11.95
N CYS A 182 25.70 0.56 11.16
CA CYS A 182 25.48 0.61 9.72
C CYS A 182 24.06 1.07 9.36
N MET A 183 23.04 0.56 10.06
CA MET A 183 21.66 1.00 9.87
C MET A 183 21.51 2.50 10.13
N THR A 184 22.11 3.02 11.20
CA THR A 184 22.06 4.44 11.55
C THR A 184 22.76 5.28 10.48
N GLU A 185 23.91 4.85 9.96
CA GLU A 185 24.63 5.55 8.91
C GLU A 185 23.81 5.61 7.61
N VAL A 186 23.15 4.50 7.23
CA VAL A 186 22.20 4.47 6.09
C VAL A 186 21.02 5.43 6.33
N ALA A 187 20.43 5.44 7.51
CA ALA A 187 19.34 6.36 7.83
C ALA A 187 19.78 7.83 7.71
N CYS A 188 20.97 8.17 8.21
CA CYS A 188 21.55 9.51 8.08
C CYS A 188 21.87 9.87 6.62
N TRP A 189 22.34 8.92 5.81
CA TRP A 189 22.60 9.13 4.39
C TRP A 189 21.37 9.65 3.65
N PHE A 190 20.21 9.08 3.97
CA PHE A 190 18.92 9.48 3.37
C PHE A 190 18.19 10.58 4.14
N GLN A 191 18.80 11.18 5.17
CA GLN A 191 18.16 12.18 6.04
C GLN A 191 16.82 11.66 6.59
N HIS A 192 16.74 10.35 6.87
CA HIS A 192 15.54 9.73 7.43
C HIS A 192 15.44 10.07 8.92
N PRO A 193 14.40 10.79 9.38
CA PRO A 193 14.41 11.44 10.68
C PRO A 193 14.38 10.44 11.86
N PHE A 194 13.73 9.32 11.67
CA PHE A 194 13.64 8.24 12.67
C PHE A 194 13.11 6.96 12.03
N VAL A 195 13.50 5.82 12.56
CA VAL A 195 12.96 4.51 12.18
C VAL A 195 11.70 4.25 13.00
N ARG A 196 10.59 3.91 12.34
CA ARG A 196 9.33 3.60 13.02
C ARG A 196 9.47 2.36 13.89
N ASP A 197 8.82 2.39 15.07
CA ASP A 197 8.70 1.22 15.93
C ASP A 197 7.89 0.10 15.27
N HIS A 198 8.01 -1.13 15.80
CA HIS A 198 7.33 -2.30 15.26
C HIS A 198 5.80 -2.15 15.23
N ASP A 199 5.24 -1.41 16.18
CA ASP A 199 3.79 -1.21 16.35
C ASP A 199 3.30 0.11 15.75
N ALA A 200 4.15 0.81 14.98
CA ALA A 200 3.76 2.08 14.37
C ALA A 200 2.56 1.91 13.44
N ARG A 201 1.47 2.60 13.80
CA ARG A 201 0.25 2.61 12.98
C ARG A 201 0.43 3.47 11.73
N GLN A 202 -0.35 3.16 10.73
CA GLN A 202 -0.41 3.99 9.54
C GLN A 202 -0.98 5.37 9.89
N LYS A 203 -0.38 6.42 9.32
CA LYS A 203 -0.94 7.76 9.40
C LYS A 203 -2.04 7.91 8.37
N VAL A 204 -3.28 8.01 8.85
CA VAL A 204 -4.47 8.20 8.01
C VAL A 204 -4.84 9.68 8.06
N PRO A 205 -5.00 10.35 6.90
CA PRO A 205 -5.40 11.76 6.90
C PRO A 205 -6.82 11.92 7.43
N VAL A 206 -7.00 12.87 8.35
CA VAL A 206 -8.33 13.27 8.82
C VAL A 206 -8.90 14.31 7.86
N SER A 207 -10.01 13.98 7.23
CA SER A 207 -10.64 14.84 6.23
C SER A 207 -11.00 16.22 6.83
N GLY A 208 -10.41 17.27 6.28
CA GLY A 208 -10.67 18.66 6.66
C GLY A 208 -9.82 19.19 7.83
N ALA A 209 -9.06 18.34 8.54
CA ALA A 209 -8.26 18.78 9.69
C ALA A 209 -6.85 19.27 9.34
N GLY A 210 -6.35 18.95 8.14
CA GLY A 210 -4.95 19.21 7.79
C GLY A 210 -3.93 18.45 8.67
N SER A 211 -4.41 17.45 9.43
CA SER A 211 -3.69 16.69 10.43
C SER A 211 -4.00 15.20 10.32
N THR A 212 -3.30 14.39 11.09
CA THR A 212 -3.55 12.94 11.21
C THR A 212 -4.30 12.64 12.52
N ALA A 213 -4.97 11.50 12.60
CA ALA A 213 -5.82 11.15 13.74
C ALA A 213 -5.08 11.15 15.08
N ASP A 214 -3.79 10.82 15.08
CA ASP A 214 -2.92 10.77 16.26
C ASP A 214 -2.60 12.15 16.88
N SER A 215 -2.91 13.25 16.19
CA SER A 215 -2.69 14.62 16.65
C SER A 215 -3.95 15.28 17.25
N LEU A 216 -5.07 14.57 17.32
CA LEU A 216 -6.35 15.08 17.79
C LEU A 216 -6.59 14.78 19.29
N PRO A 217 -7.49 15.54 19.97
CA PRO A 217 -7.90 15.21 21.34
C PRO A 217 -8.45 13.78 21.45
N PRO A 218 -8.23 13.07 22.59
CA PRO A 218 -8.63 11.67 22.75
C PRO A 218 -10.11 11.40 22.48
N GLN A 219 -11.00 12.32 22.88
CA GLN A 219 -12.44 12.19 22.64
C GLN A 219 -12.79 12.25 21.14
N ILE A 220 -12.04 13.02 20.36
CA ILE A 220 -12.23 13.13 18.91
C ILE A 220 -11.65 11.91 18.21
N CYS A 221 -10.49 11.42 18.64
CA CYS A 221 -9.91 10.16 18.15
C CYS A 221 -10.89 9.01 18.37
N GLU A 222 -11.46 8.90 19.55
CA GLU A 222 -12.42 7.83 19.88
C GLU A 222 -13.72 7.98 19.08
N ALA A 223 -14.23 9.19 18.87
CA ALA A 223 -15.39 9.42 18.00
C ALA A 223 -15.12 8.99 16.55
N ILE A 224 -13.94 9.33 16.01
CA ILE A 224 -13.53 8.89 14.67
C ILE A 224 -13.44 7.38 14.61
N ARG A 225 -12.86 6.72 15.61
CA ARG A 225 -12.79 5.26 15.70
C ARG A 225 -14.19 4.63 15.72
N LEU A 226 -15.14 5.20 16.45
CA LEU A 226 -16.54 4.76 16.44
C LEU A 226 -17.17 4.92 15.05
N PHE A 227 -16.92 6.00 14.34
CA PHE A 227 -17.39 6.18 12.97
C PHE A 227 -16.79 5.14 12.02
N GLU A 228 -15.50 4.83 12.16
CA GLU A 228 -14.80 3.85 11.32
C GLU A 228 -15.29 2.42 11.54
N THR A 229 -15.61 2.06 12.78
CA THR A 229 -16.11 0.72 13.14
C THR A 229 -17.58 0.51 12.82
N HIS A 230 -18.37 1.59 12.65
CA HIS A 230 -19.80 1.53 12.39
C HIS A 230 -20.18 2.13 11.02
N VAL A 231 -19.38 1.85 10.00
CA VAL A 231 -19.62 2.35 8.63
C VAL A 231 -20.85 1.69 8.01
N GLU A 232 -21.03 0.39 8.25
CA GLU A 232 -22.13 -0.43 7.72
C GLU A 232 -23.45 -0.23 8.50
N ASP A 233 -23.35 -0.10 9.81
CA ASP A 233 -24.49 0.20 10.69
C ASP A 233 -24.27 1.55 11.41
N PRO A 234 -24.63 2.68 10.77
CA PRO A 234 -24.23 3.99 11.23
C PRO A 234 -24.89 4.40 12.55
N LEU A 235 -24.05 4.78 13.52
CA LEU A 235 -24.47 5.35 14.80
C LEU A 235 -25.09 6.74 14.62
N ARG A 236 -26.03 7.08 15.50
CA ARG A 236 -26.53 8.46 15.58
C ARG A 236 -25.51 9.35 16.30
N ILE A 237 -25.37 10.58 15.85
CA ILE A 237 -24.38 11.54 16.43
C ILE A 237 -24.55 11.74 17.95
N PRO A 238 -25.79 11.82 18.52
CA PRO A 238 -25.97 11.90 19.96
C PRO A 238 -25.43 10.68 20.72
N ASP A 239 -25.55 9.48 20.14
CA ASP A 239 -25.06 8.25 20.76
C ASP A 239 -23.53 8.23 20.81
N VAL A 240 -22.87 8.69 19.74
CA VAL A 240 -21.40 8.88 19.70
C VAL A 240 -20.96 9.95 20.73
N ALA A 241 -21.64 11.08 20.82
CA ALA A 241 -21.31 12.11 21.81
C ALA A 241 -21.37 11.54 23.24
N SER A 242 -22.41 10.76 23.55
CA SER A 242 -22.54 10.09 24.84
C SER A 242 -21.43 9.07 25.09
N ALA A 243 -21.06 8.29 24.08
CA ALA A 243 -20.01 7.28 24.19
C ALA A 243 -18.62 7.88 24.50
N VAL A 244 -18.36 9.10 23.98
CA VAL A 244 -17.10 9.84 24.27
C VAL A 244 -17.20 10.76 25.50
N GLY A 245 -18.29 10.67 26.29
CA GLY A 245 -18.47 11.42 27.52
C GLY A 245 -18.74 12.91 27.34
N LEU A 246 -19.28 13.33 26.20
CA LEU A 246 -19.58 14.73 25.88
C LEU A 246 -21.08 14.98 25.67
N SER A 247 -21.55 16.18 26.04
CA SER A 247 -22.87 16.62 25.59
C SER A 247 -22.88 16.86 24.08
N GLY A 248 -24.02 16.64 23.40
CA GLY A 248 -24.13 16.79 21.95
C GLY A 248 -23.62 18.16 21.45
N ARG A 249 -23.99 19.25 22.16
CA ARG A 249 -23.53 20.62 21.79
C ARG A 249 -22.00 20.79 21.95
N HIS A 250 -21.44 20.23 23.01
CA HIS A 250 -19.98 20.29 23.23
C HIS A 250 -19.26 19.46 22.18
N PHE A 251 -19.75 18.25 21.92
CA PHE A 251 -19.19 17.36 20.90
C PHE A 251 -19.17 18.02 19.52
N GLU A 252 -20.31 18.59 19.05
CA GLU A 252 -20.36 19.28 17.75
C GLU A 252 -19.36 20.42 17.67
N ARG A 253 -19.28 21.28 18.71
CA ARG A 253 -18.35 22.40 18.72
C ARG A 253 -16.90 21.95 18.73
N LEU A 254 -16.55 20.98 19.58
CA LEU A 254 -15.20 20.44 19.67
C LEU A 254 -14.80 19.74 18.37
N PHE A 255 -15.64 18.86 17.86
CA PHE A 255 -15.37 18.11 16.64
C PHE A 255 -15.19 19.07 15.44
N LYS A 256 -16.06 20.09 15.30
CA LYS A 256 -15.93 21.09 14.23
C LYS A 256 -14.67 21.94 14.36
N ARG A 257 -14.26 22.26 15.59
CA ARG A 257 -13.00 22.99 15.82
C ARG A 257 -11.78 22.19 15.39
N GLU A 258 -11.73 20.91 15.73
CA GLU A 258 -10.57 20.05 15.48
C GLU A 258 -10.52 19.52 14.03
N THR A 259 -11.67 19.26 13.40
CA THR A 259 -11.75 18.64 12.06
C THR A 259 -12.20 19.61 10.96
N GLY A 260 -12.58 20.84 11.30
CA GLY A 260 -13.09 21.82 10.35
C GLY A 260 -14.53 21.57 9.86
N GLN A 261 -15.18 20.47 10.25
CA GLN A 261 -16.52 20.11 9.78
C GLN A 261 -17.38 19.50 10.91
N SER A 262 -18.72 19.48 10.71
CA SER A 262 -19.61 18.86 11.69
C SER A 262 -19.41 17.33 11.74
N PRO A 263 -19.67 16.67 12.89
CA PRO A 263 -19.56 15.21 13.02
C PRO A 263 -20.37 14.45 11.97
N LEU A 264 -21.60 14.89 11.70
CA LEU A 264 -22.46 14.27 10.70
C LEU A 264 -21.86 14.36 9.29
N ARG A 265 -21.34 15.53 8.91
CA ARG A 265 -20.71 15.73 7.61
C ARG A 265 -19.44 14.89 7.48
N TYR A 266 -18.63 14.86 8.52
CA TYR A 266 -17.43 14.01 8.57
C TYR A 266 -17.78 12.54 8.37
N TYR A 267 -18.78 12.03 9.11
CA TYR A 267 -19.22 10.66 9.03
C TYR A 267 -19.76 10.28 7.64
N HIS A 268 -20.53 11.19 7.02
CA HIS A 268 -20.94 11.01 5.63
C HIS A 268 -19.75 10.93 4.67
N HIS A 269 -18.76 11.81 4.83
CA HIS A 269 -17.55 11.79 4.00
C HIS A 269 -16.75 10.49 4.17
N LEU A 270 -16.60 10.04 5.42
CA LEU A 270 -15.93 8.78 5.73
C LEU A 270 -16.58 7.60 4.99
N ARG A 271 -17.91 7.49 5.10
CA ARG A 271 -18.67 6.43 4.43
C ARG A 271 -18.54 6.49 2.90
N LEU A 272 -18.64 7.67 2.32
CA LEU A 272 -18.45 7.86 0.87
C LEU A 272 -17.01 7.58 0.43
N SER A 273 -16.01 7.89 1.25
CA SER A 273 -14.61 7.56 0.97
C SER A 273 -14.38 6.05 0.98
N LYS A 274 -14.99 5.33 1.92
CA LYS A 274 -14.96 3.85 1.95
C LYS A 274 -15.69 3.25 0.73
N ALA A 275 -16.83 3.84 0.33
CA ALA A 275 -17.50 3.45 -0.92
C ALA A 275 -16.60 3.65 -2.14
N ARG A 276 -15.89 4.78 -2.23
CA ARG A 276 -14.97 5.08 -3.32
C ARG A 276 -13.82 4.09 -3.40
N GLN A 277 -13.25 3.68 -2.27
CA GLN A 277 -12.23 2.64 -2.24
C GLN A 277 -12.73 1.34 -2.89
N ARG A 278 -13.96 0.92 -2.58
CA ARG A 278 -14.56 -0.27 -3.21
C ARG A 278 -14.91 -0.05 -4.68
N VAL A 279 -15.38 1.13 -5.06
CA VAL A 279 -15.62 1.49 -6.46
C VAL A 279 -14.35 1.36 -7.30
N LEU A 280 -13.22 1.83 -6.77
CA LEU A 280 -11.94 1.88 -7.47
C LEU A 280 -11.16 0.56 -7.43
N TYR A 281 -11.28 -0.21 -6.34
CA TYR A 281 -10.35 -1.30 -6.04
C TYR A 281 -11.02 -2.67 -5.85
N SER A 282 -12.36 -2.76 -6.03
CA SER A 282 -13.08 -4.04 -6.04
C SER A 282 -13.97 -4.19 -7.27
N ASN A 283 -14.45 -5.41 -7.49
CA ASN A 283 -15.44 -5.72 -8.54
C ASN A 283 -16.87 -5.77 -7.99
N ASP A 284 -17.10 -5.30 -6.76
CA ASP A 284 -18.41 -5.32 -6.12
C ASP A 284 -19.46 -4.56 -6.93
N SER A 285 -20.68 -5.04 -6.89
CA SER A 285 -21.84 -4.32 -7.42
C SER A 285 -22.10 -3.04 -6.60
N PHE A 286 -22.69 -2.03 -7.20
CA PHE A 286 -23.07 -0.80 -6.46
C PHE A 286 -24.08 -1.06 -5.34
N ARG A 287 -24.84 -2.16 -5.38
CA ARG A 287 -25.72 -2.59 -4.31
C ARG A 287 -24.92 -3.10 -3.10
N GLU A 288 -23.95 -3.94 -3.33
CA GLU A 288 -23.03 -4.43 -2.28
C GLU A 288 -22.21 -3.30 -1.67
N ILE A 289 -21.70 -2.38 -2.50
CA ILE A 289 -20.99 -1.19 -2.01
C ILE A 289 -21.91 -0.33 -1.15
N ALA A 290 -23.16 -0.09 -1.58
CA ALA A 290 -24.12 0.70 -0.81
C ALA A 290 -24.41 0.07 0.56
N ALA A 291 -24.67 -1.24 0.60
CA ALA A 291 -24.88 -1.98 1.84
C ALA A 291 -23.68 -1.86 2.79
N SER A 292 -22.46 -2.09 2.31
CA SER A 292 -21.23 -2.03 3.12
C SER A 292 -20.89 -0.65 3.70
N VAL A 293 -21.57 0.39 3.25
CA VAL A 293 -21.41 1.75 3.78
C VAL A 293 -22.73 2.29 4.36
N GLY A 294 -23.63 1.39 4.77
CA GLY A 294 -24.84 1.70 5.51
C GLY A 294 -25.93 2.40 4.70
N TYR A 295 -26.03 2.14 3.40
CA TYR A 295 -27.17 2.57 2.59
C TYR A 295 -28.06 1.36 2.27
N LEU A 296 -29.37 1.51 2.48
CA LEU A 296 -30.36 0.45 2.17
C LEU A 296 -30.42 0.13 0.67
N THR A 297 -30.15 1.11 -0.19
CA THR A 297 -30.18 0.95 -1.65
C THR A 297 -29.03 1.74 -2.30
N SER A 298 -28.66 1.38 -3.53
CA SER A 298 -27.59 2.06 -4.26
C SER A 298 -27.93 3.49 -4.70
N SER A 299 -29.21 3.83 -4.95
CA SER A 299 -29.58 5.11 -5.51
C SER A 299 -29.23 6.33 -4.63
N PRO A 300 -29.53 6.34 -3.32
CA PRO A 300 -29.08 7.43 -2.45
C PRO A 300 -27.55 7.50 -2.34
N MET A 301 -26.87 6.38 -2.28
CA MET A 301 -25.40 6.33 -2.24
C MET A 301 -24.81 6.95 -3.51
N ILE A 302 -25.27 6.54 -4.70
CA ILE A 302 -24.79 7.07 -5.99
C ILE A 302 -25.01 8.59 -6.06
N ARG A 303 -26.18 9.08 -5.64
CA ARG A 303 -26.49 10.52 -5.61
C ARG A 303 -25.53 11.28 -4.70
N HIS A 304 -25.34 10.84 -3.46
CA HIS A 304 -24.44 11.48 -2.50
C HIS A 304 -22.97 11.40 -2.95
N TYR A 305 -22.59 10.27 -3.53
CA TYR A 305 -21.26 10.06 -4.12
C TYR A 305 -20.99 11.08 -5.23
N THR A 306 -21.92 11.17 -6.20
CA THR A 306 -21.77 12.10 -7.33
C THR A 306 -21.75 13.56 -6.86
N GLN A 307 -22.59 13.90 -5.89
CA GLN A 307 -22.60 15.24 -5.29
C GLN A 307 -21.26 15.57 -4.60
N PHE A 308 -20.64 14.59 -3.96
CA PHE A 308 -19.42 14.79 -3.20
C PHE A 308 -18.16 14.77 -4.05
N PHE A 309 -18.04 13.82 -4.97
CA PHE A 309 -16.84 13.63 -5.80
C PHE A 309 -16.94 14.29 -7.18
N GLY A 310 -18.09 14.81 -7.58
CA GLY A 310 -18.30 15.42 -8.90
C GLY A 310 -18.37 14.43 -10.07
N VAL A 311 -18.28 13.13 -9.82
CA VAL A 311 -18.29 12.06 -10.82
C VAL A 311 -19.15 10.89 -10.32
N SER A 312 -19.86 10.20 -11.23
CA SER A 312 -20.63 9.03 -10.82
C SER A 312 -19.71 7.83 -10.52
N PRO A 313 -20.09 6.94 -9.57
CA PRO A 313 -19.31 5.73 -9.29
C PRO A 313 -19.06 4.88 -10.55
N LYS A 314 -20.02 4.81 -11.46
CA LYS A 314 -19.93 4.08 -12.72
C LYS A 314 -18.87 4.68 -13.65
N ASP A 315 -18.89 6.00 -13.81
CA ASP A 315 -17.94 6.70 -14.67
C ASP A 315 -16.54 6.67 -14.09
N GLU A 316 -16.40 6.85 -12.78
CA GLU A 316 -15.10 6.79 -12.13
C GLU A 316 -14.48 5.39 -12.22
N ARG A 317 -15.26 4.32 -12.03
CA ARG A 317 -14.81 2.94 -12.24
C ARG A 317 -14.39 2.71 -13.69
N ARG A 318 -15.18 3.19 -14.66
CA ARG A 318 -14.86 3.06 -16.10
C ARG A 318 -13.57 3.80 -16.45
N LEU A 319 -13.40 5.03 -16.01
CA LEU A 319 -12.18 5.81 -16.26
C LEU A 319 -10.95 5.14 -15.66
N THR A 320 -11.08 4.59 -14.46
CA THR A 320 -10.00 3.87 -13.80
C THR A 320 -9.65 2.58 -14.56
N LEU A 321 -10.64 1.83 -15.02
CA LEU A 321 -10.42 0.61 -15.82
C LEU A 321 -9.82 0.92 -17.18
N SER A 322 -10.31 1.95 -17.90
CA SER A 322 -9.77 2.36 -19.20
C SER A 322 -8.33 2.88 -19.08
N ALA A 323 -8.03 3.68 -18.07
CA ALA A 323 -6.67 4.12 -17.81
C ALA A 323 -5.73 2.95 -17.51
N ARG A 324 -6.21 1.90 -16.83
CA ARG A 324 -5.45 0.67 -16.58
C ARG A 324 -5.21 -0.14 -17.86
N GLN A 325 -6.23 -0.30 -18.70
CA GLN A 325 -6.11 -1.00 -19.99
C GLN A 325 -5.16 -0.26 -20.92
N SER A 326 -5.25 1.07 -21.01
CA SER A 326 -4.32 1.88 -21.82
C SER A 326 -2.88 1.77 -21.32
N ARG A 327 -2.66 1.63 -20.00
CA ARG A 327 -1.34 1.37 -19.42
C ARG A 327 -0.77 0.02 -19.78
N MET A 328 -1.61 -1.00 -19.96
CA MET A 328 -1.18 -2.33 -20.36
C MET A 328 -0.91 -2.43 -21.88
N THR A 329 -1.54 -1.58 -22.71
CA THR A 329 -1.48 -1.64 -24.17
C THR A 329 -0.71 -0.49 -24.81
N ALA A 330 -0.17 0.46 -24.03
CA ALA A 330 0.58 1.61 -24.58
C ALA A 330 1.81 1.15 -25.36
N PRO A 331 1.94 1.52 -26.64
CA PRO A 331 3.10 1.18 -27.45
C PRO A 331 4.35 1.85 -26.85
N ARG A 332 5.49 1.19 -27.03
CA ARG A 332 6.80 1.74 -26.73
C ARG A 332 6.90 3.11 -27.41
N ILE A 333 7.11 4.19 -26.65
CA ILE A 333 7.62 5.42 -27.23
C ILE A 333 9.04 5.06 -27.66
N GLU A 334 9.26 4.86 -28.96
CA GLU A 334 10.61 4.76 -29.50
C GLU A 334 11.34 6.03 -29.09
N ALA A 335 12.47 5.86 -28.43
CA ALA A 335 13.36 6.98 -28.15
C ALA A 335 13.70 7.62 -29.49
N VAL A 336 13.21 8.82 -29.72
CA VAL A 336 13.67 9.64 -30.81
C VAL A 336 15.16 9.87 -30.53
N ALA A 337 16.01 9.16 -31.26
CA ALA A 337 17.43 9.42 -31.32
C ALA A 337 17.60 10.78 -31.98
N GLY A 338 17.44 11.85 -31.20
CA GLY A 338 17.78 13.20 -31.58
C GLY A 338 19.24 13.39 -31.26
N ASP A 339 20.05 13.57 -32.30
CA ASP A 339 21.40 14.10 -32.25
C ASP A 339 21.44 15.37 -31.36
N ALA A 340 21.74 15.20 -30.09
CA ALA A 340 22.10 16.31 -29.21
C ALA A 340 23.60 16.55 -29.33
N ALA A 341 23.96 17.45 -30.25
CA ALA A 341 25.29 18.04 -30.30
C ALA A 341 25.64 18.59 -28.91
N LEU A 342 26.68 18.05 -28.31
CA LEU A 342 27.30 18.54 -27.08
C LEU A 342 27.75 19.98 -27.29
N LEU A 343 27.10 20.92 -26.64
CA LEU A 343 27.63 22.28 -26.48
C LEU A 343 28.82 22.25 -25.50
N PRO A 344 29.97 22.82 -25.84
CA PRO A 344 31.12 22.85 -24.96
C PRO A 344 30.89 23.83 -23.80
N LEU A 345 31.13 23.36 -22.58
CA LEU A 345 31.20 24.16 -21.36
C LEU A 345 32.40 25.13 -21.54
N GLN A 346 32.13 26.43 -21.71
CA GLN A 346 33.15 27.46 -21.57
C GLN A 346 33.47 27.68 -20.09
N ARG A 347 34.77 27.84 -19.82
CA ARG A 347 35.41 28.04 -18.52
C ARG A 347 34.99 29.34 -17.85
#